data_1f76b7713351611a84f8087dee42f608
#
_entry.id   1f76b7713351611a84f8087dee42f608
#
_cell.length_a   1.000
_cell.length_b   1.000
_cell.length_c   1.000
_cell.angle_alpha   90.00
_cell.angle_beta   90.00
_cell.angle_gamma   90.00
#
_symmetry.space_group_name_H-M   'P 1'
#
loop_
_entity.id
_entity.type
_entity.pdbx_description
1 polymer ?
#
loop_
_entity_poly.entity_id
_entity_poly.type
_entity_poly.pdbx_seq_one_letter_code
_entity_poly.pdbx_strand_id
1 'polypeptide(L)'
;MIKKCRICKGNLELILDLGKQPLANNLCKNKSERKKLYELKFCACKKCGTYQHNINISLDDLYSQYFYSSSVSKDLNDNALSFSEEIKKKYKNKSIKILEVGSNDGYLLKYLKDEFFCLGIDPSNNMTKISRSYGIKTLKDFFNAHSSKFIKNNFGNFDL
;
A
#
# COMPACT_ATOMS: atom_id res chain seq x y z
N MET A 1 6.42 -5.42 22.96
CA MET A 1 5.36 -4.38 23.14
C MET A 1 5.97 -2.99 23.18
N ILE A 2 5.40 -2.05 22.46
CA ILE A 2 5.82 -0.65 22.46
C ILE A 2 5.21 0.04 23.68
N LYS A 3 6.06 0.62 24.53
CA LYS A 3 5.65 1.35 25.74
C LYS A 3 5.70 2.87 25.59
N LYS A 4 6.34 3.35 24.52
CA LYS A 4 6.55 4.78 24.27
C LYS A 4 5.91 5.21 22.95
N CYS A 5 5.43 6.43 22.92
CA CYS A 5 4.87 7.04 21.72
C CYS A 5 5.89 7.07 20.58
N ARG A 6 5.48 6.68 19.38
CA ARG A 6 6.34 6.72 18.18
C ARG A 6 6.75 8.14 17.81
N ILE A 7 5.89 9.13 18.11
CA ILE A 7 6.10 10.54 17.75
C ILE A 7 6.96 11.23 18.82
N CYS A 8 6.46 11.38 20.05
CA CYS A 8 7.08 12.23 21.06
C CYS A 8 7.81 11.49 22.20
N LYS A 9 7.87 10.14 22.12
CA LYS A 9 8.47 9.26 23.12
C LYS A 9 7.81 9.32 24.51
N GLY A 10 6.66 9.99 24.64
CA GLY A 10 5.86 10.03 25.86
C GLY A 10 5.29 8.66 26.25
N ASN A 11 4.76 8.54 27.46
CA ASN A 11 4.13 7.31 27.93
C ASN A 11 2.81 7.06 27.23
N LEU A 12 2.55 5.79 26.95
CA LEU A 12 1.28 5.32 26.39
C LEU A 12 0.35 4.85 27.49
N GLU A 13 -0.93 5.15 27.34
CA GLU A 13 -2.03 4.63 28.12
C GLU A 13 -2.87 3.70 27.27
N LEU A 14 -3.22 2.54 27.83
CA LEU A 14 -4.11 1.60 27.17
C LEU A 14 -5.53 2.15 27.15
N ILE A 15 -6.13 2.24 25.98
CA ILE A 15 -7.53 2.64 25.78
C ILE A 15 -8.42 1.44 25.54
N LEU A 16 -7.98 0.51 24.68
CA LEU A 16 -8.76 -0.68 24.33
C LEU A 16 -7.83 -1.88 24.09
N ASP A 17 -8.15 -3.01 24.69
CA ASP A 17 -7.52 -4.29 24.44
C ASP A 17 -8.46 -5.20 23.66
N LEU A 18 -8.12 -5.48 22.41
CA LEU A 18 -8.86 -6.39 21.53
C LEU A 18 -8.31 -7.83 21.58
N GLY A 19 -7.40 -8.12 22.49
CA GLY A 19 -6.78 -9.43 22.62
C GLY A 19 -5.88 -9.79 21.43
N LYS A 20 -5.83 -11.09 21.11
CA LYS A 20 -5.05 -11.61 19.98
C LYS A 20 -5.92 -11.70 18.72
N GLN A 21 -5.50 -11.01 17.66
CA GLN A 21 -6.21 -10.95 16.38
C GLN A 21 -5.30 -11.38 15.22
N PRO A 22 -5.85 -12.01 14.16
CA PRO A 22 -5.12 -12.22 12.93
C PRO A 22 -4.89 -10.89 12.20
N LEU A 23 -4.01 -10.88 11.20
CA LEU A 23 -3.89 -9.74 10.30
C LEU A 23 -5.18 -9.55 9.50
N ALA A 24 -5.55 -8.31 9.25
CA ALA A 24 -6.71 -7.97 8.43
C ALA A 24 -6.61 -8.62 7.04
N ASN A 25 -7.74 -9.05 6.50
CA ASN A 25 -7.88 -9.72 5.20
C ASN A 25 -7.16 -11.06 5.05
N ASN A 26 -6.43 -11.53 6.06
CA ASN A 26 -5.76 -12.84 6.03
C ASN A 26 -6.74 -13.96 6.46
N LEU A 27 -7.78 -14.17 5.67
CA LEU A 27 -8.83 -15.14 5.95
C LEU A 27 -8.32 -16.58 5.86
N CYS A 28 -8.90 -17.49 6.66
CA CYS A 28 -8.61 -18.91 6.58
C CYS A 28 -9.24 -19.51 5.31
N LYS A 29 -8.48 -20.33 4.59
CA LYS A 29 -8.95 -21.05 3.40
C LYS A 29 -9.89 -22.20 3.74
N ASN A 30 -9.75 -22.76 4.95
CA ASN A 30 -10.57 -23.85 5.46
C ASN A 30 -10.61 -23.82 7.01
N LYS A 31 -11.48 -24.65 7.61
CA LYS A 31 -11.71 -24.69 9.07
C LYS A 31 -10.50 -25.19 9.88
N SER A 32 -9.59 -25.94 9.28
CA SER A 32 -8.40 -26.48 9.96
C SER A 32 -7.21 -25.54 9.95
N GLU A 33 -7.21 -24.54 9.05
CA GLU A 33 -6.12 -23.57 8.96
C GLU A 33 -6.06 -22.68 10.20
N ARG A 34 -4.86 -22.44 10.70
CA ARG A 34 -4.59 -21.54 11.83
C ARG A 34 -3.71 -20.39 11.35
N LYS A 35 -4.12 -19.17 11.65
CA LYS A 35 -3.37 -17.95 11.34
C LYS A 35 -2.53 -17.53 12.55
N LYS A 36 -1.40 -16.90 12.27
CA LYS A 36 -0.60 -16.22 13.29
C LYS A 36 -1.42 -15.08 13.89
N LEU A 37 -1.46 -15.04 15.22
CA LEU A 37 -2.21 -14.03 15.97
C LEU A 37 -1.23 -13.02 16.57
N TYR A 38 -1.67 -11.77 16.64
CA TYR A 38 -0.91 -10.64 17.18
C TYR A 38 -1.74 -9.95 18.26
N GLU A 39 -1.11 -9.50 19.33
CA GLU A 39 -1.79 -8.67 20.32
C GLU A 39 -2.21 -7.36 19.66
N LEU A 40 -3.49 -7.00 19.77
CA LEU A 40 -4.04 -5.78 19.23
C LEU A 40 -4.55 -4.88 20.36
N LYS A 41 -3.73 -3.91 20.74
CA LYS A 41 -4.03 -2.92 21.77
C LYS A 41 -4.00 -1.53 21.20
N PHE A 42 -5.01 -0.76 21.48
CA PHE A 42 -5.13 0.63 21.09
C PHE A 42 -4.74 1.53 22.27
N CYS A 43 -3.77 2.40 22.06
CA CYS A 43 -3.19 3.23 23.10
C CYS A 43 -3.21 4.70 22.72
N ALA A 44 -3.31 5.58 23.70
CA ALA A 44 -3.15 7.03 23.58
C ALA A 44 -1.86 7.50 24.23
N CYS A 45 -1.21 8.49 23.65
CA CYS A 45 -0.07 9.14 24.27
C CYS A 45 -0.52 10.24 25.22
N LYS A 46 -0.16 10.15 26.51
CA LYS A 46 -0.47 11.19 27.51
C LYS A 46 0.16 12.56 27.24
N LYS A 47 1.25 12.61 26.45
CA LYS A 47 1.97 13.86 26.18
C LYS A 47 1.45 14.59 24.94
N CYS A 48 1.19 13.92 23.83
CA CYS A 48 0.84 14.55 22.56
C CYS A 48 -0.53 14.13 21.99
N GLY A 49 -1.29 13.29 22.70
CA GLY A 49 -2.62 12.84 22.28
C GLY A 49 -2.64 11.83 21.13
N THR A 50 -1.49 11.47 20.56
CA THR A 50 -1.44 10.52 19.43
C THR A 50 -1.97 9.15 19.81
N TYR A 51 -2.90 8.63 19.04
CA TYR A 51 -3.38 7.26 19.15
C TYR A 51 -2.51 6.32 18.32
N GLN A 52 -2.20 5.14 18.84
CA GLN A 52 -1.37 4.16 18.15
C GLN A 52 -1.58 2.73 18.66
N HIS A 53 -1.23 1.74 17.84
CA HIS A 53 -1.07 0.36 18.30
C HIS A 53 0.23 0.18 19.08
N ASN A 54 0.22 -0.75 20.04
CA ASN A 54 1.36 -1.06 20.90
C ASN A 54 2.32 -2.12 20.34
N ILE A 55 2.12 -2.55 19.10
CA ILE A 55 2.96 -3.53 18.42
C ILE A 55 3.54 -3.02 17.12
N ASN A 56 4.65 -3.62 16.70
CA ASN A 56 5.15 -3.55 15.32
C ASN A 56 4.97 -4.93 14.69
N ILE A 57 4.42 -4.93 13.49
CA ILE A 57 4.37 -6.10 12.62
C ILE A 57 5.35 -5.84 11.48
N SER A 58 6.08 -6.87 11.04
CA SER A 58 6.99 -6.68 9.92
C SER A 58 6.20 -6.31 8.66
N LEU A 59 6.79 -5.45 7.84
CA LEU A 59 6.16 -5.07 6.58
C LEU A 59 5.97 -6.28 5.65
N ASP A 60 6.88 -7.24 5.71
CA ASP A 60 6.76 -8.49 4.96
C ASP A 60 5.54 -9.32 5.43
N ASP A 61 5.32 -9.45 6.74
CA ASP A 61 4.12 -10.14 7.27
C ASP A 61 2.81 -9.45 6.79
N LEU A 62 2.84 -8.12 6.64
CA LEU A 62 1.65 -7.34 6.25
C LEU A 62 1.39 -7.37 4.74
N TYR A 63 2.44 -7.30 3.91
CA TYR A 63 2.29 -6.93 2.51
C TYR A 63 2.87 -7.93 1.51
N SER A 64 3.73 -8.89 1.89
CA SER A 64 4.31 -9.86 0.95
C SER A 64 3.27 -10.68 0.17
N GLN A 65 2.14 -10.96 0.83
CA GLN A 65 0.92 -11.52 0.25
C GLN A 65 -0.25 -10.64 0.66
N TYR A 66 -0.73 -9.79 -0.22
CA TYR A 66 -1.82 -8.87 0.08
C TYR A 66 -3.14 -9.42 -0.47
N PHE A 67 -4.13 -9.56 0.39
CA PHE A 67 -5.38 -10.26 0.06
C PHE A 67 -6.47 -9.35 -0.48
N TYR A 68 -6.25 -8.04 -0.49
CA TYR A 68 -7.20 -7.08 -1.04
C TYR A 68 -6.72 -6.58 -2.40
N SER A 69 -7.45 -6.95 -3.45
CA SER A 69 -7.26 -6.43 -4.81
C SER A 69 -8.16 -5.21 -5.00
N SER A 70 -7.57 -4.07 -5.32
CA SER A 70 -8.32 -2.80 -5.48
C SER A 70 -9.30 -2.86 -6.65
N SER A 71 -8.98 -3.60 -7.70
CA SER A 71 -9.84 -3.76 -8.88
C SER A 71 -11.16 -4.51 -8.61
N VAL A 72 -11.31 -5.18 -7.46
CA VAL A 72 -12.57 -5.85 -7.08
C VAL A 72 -13.65 -4.85 -6.67
N SER A 73 -13.26 -3.69 -6.15
CA SER A 73 -14.21 -2.64 -5.77
C SER A 73 -14.66 -1.84 -6.99
N LYS A 74 -15.98 -1.83 -7.24
CA LYS A 74 -16.57 -1.01 -8.30
C LYS A 74 -16.28 0.47 -8.08
N ASP A 75 -16.48 0.97 -6.85
CA ASP A 75 -16.29 2.39 -6.52
C ASP A 75 -14.83 2.83 -6.70
N LEU A 76 -13.85 1.97 -6.35
CA LEU A 76 -12.45 2.27 -6.61
C LEU A 76 -12.12 2.30 -8.11
N ASN A 77 -12.73 1.42 -8.91
CA ASN A 77 -12.54 1.44 -10.36
C ASN A 77 -13.19 2.68 -10.99
N ASP A 78 -14.38 3.05 -10.58
CA ASP A 78 -15.09 4.24 -11.08
C ASP A 78 -14.30 5.52 -10.72
N ASN A 79 -13.77 5.59 -9.50
CA ASN A 79 -12.87 6.66 -9.08
C ASN A 79 -11.57 6.70 -9.89
N ALA A 80 -10.94 5.54 -10.09
CA ALA A 80 -9.71 5.45 -10.88
C ALA A 80 -9.94 5.88 -12.34
N LEU A 81 -11.07 5.48 -12.92
CA LEU A 81 -11.45 5.92 -14.27
C LEU A 81 -11.62 7.44 -14.32
N SER A 82 -12.44 8.01 -13.44
CA SER A 82 -12.65 9.46 -13.38
C SER A 82 -11.34 10.24 -13.20
N PHE A 83 -10.49 9.79 -12.26
CA PHE A 83 -9.19 10.42 -12.01
C PHE A 83 -8.24 10.29 -13.22
N SER A 84 -8.28 9.16 -13.91
CA SER A 84 -7.49 8.98 -15.13
C SER A 84 -7.90 9.93 -16.24
N GLU A 85 -9.21 10.20 -16.41
CA GLU A 85 -9.72 11.18 -17.36
C GLU A 85 -9.27 12.62 -17.04
N GLU A 86 -9.23 12.98 -15.75
CA GLU A 86 -8.69 14.27 -15.31
C GLU A 86 -7.19 14.40 -15.66
N ILE A 87 -6.40 13.35 -15.43
CA ILE A 87 -4.98 13.32 -15.78
C ILE A 87 -4.80 13.46 -17.30
N LYS A 88 -5.52 12.69 -18.10
CA LYS A 88 -5.50 12.74 -19.57
C LYS A 88 -5.84 14.13 -20.09
N LYS A 89 -6.89 14.74 -19.54
CA LYS A 89 -7.29 16.10 -19.88
C LYS A 89 -6.22 17.13 -19.53
N LYS A 90 -5.65 17.06 -18.33
CA LYS A 90 -4.62 17.98 -17.81
C LYS A 90 -3.32 17.90 -18.61
N TYR A 91 -2.94 16.71 -19.03
CA TYR A 91 -1.68 16.44 -19.71
C TYR A 91 -1.85 16.09 -21.20
N LYS A 92 -2.98 16.45 -21.77
CA LYS A 92 -3.26 16.27 -23.22
C LYS A 92 -2.10 16.77 -24.07
N ASN A 93 -1.65 15.94 -25.01
CA ASN A 93 -0.52 16.22 -25.93
C ASN A 93 0.84 16.41 -25.22
N LYS A 94 1.00 15.95 -23.99
CA LYS A 94 2.27 15.97 -23.25
C LYS A 94 2.78 14.55 -23.04
N SER A 95 4.05 14.33 -23.25
CA SER A 95 4.71 13.08 -22.86
C SER A 95 5.14 13.20 -21.41
N ILE A 96 4.38 12.57 -20.49
CA ILE A 96 4.69 12.54 -19.06
C ILE A 96 4.99 11.14 -18.59
N LYS A 97 5.73 11.06 -17.47
CA LYS A 97 6.00 9.84 -16.73
C LYS A 97 5.25 9.83 -15.40
N ILE A 98 4.54 8.76 -15.13
CA ILE A 98 3.70 8.59 -13.94
C ILE A 98 4.28 7.48 -13.09
N LEU A 99 4.49 7.75 -11.78
CA LEU A 99 4.88 6.77 -10.77
C LEU A 99 3.75 6.62 -9.76
N GLU A 100 3.21 5.40 -9.64
CA GLU A 100 2.25 5.09 -8.59
C GLU A 100 2.92 4.25 -7.49
N VAL A 101 2.91 4.79 -6.27
CA VAL A 101 3.43 4.12 -5.06
C VAL A 101 2.31 3.37 -4.35
N GLY A 102 2.51 2.08 -4.09
CA GLY A 102 1.45 1.20 -3.59
C GLY A 102 0.42 0.89 -4.68
N SER A 103 0.91 0.63 -5.90
CA SER A 103 0.06 0.49 -7.10
C SER A 103 -0.87 -0.72 -7.09
N ASN A 104 -0.77 -1.59 -6.07
CA ASN A 104 -1.60 -2.78 -5.92
C ASN A 104 -1.64 -3.61 -7.21
N ASP A 105 -2.81 -4.01 -7.67
CA ASP A 105 -3.02 -4.75 -8.91
C ASP A 105 -3.02 -3.87 -10.19
N GLY A 106 -2.65 -2.61 -10.08
CA GLY A 106 -2.58 -1.66 -11.19
C GLY A 106 -3.92 -1.06 -11.61
N TYR A 107 -4.91 -1.07 -10.71
CA TYR A 107 -6.29 -0.64 -10.97
C TYR A 107 -6.41 0.79 -11.52
N LEU A 108 -5.49 1.70 -11.18
CA LEU A 108 -5.41 3.05 -11.74
C LEU A 108 -4.56 3.07 -13.02
N LEU A 109 -3.35 2.53 -12.98
CA LEU A 109 -2.41 2.63 -14.10
C LEU A 109 -2.90 1.93 -15.37
N LYS A 110 -3.81 0.95 -15.26
CA LYS A 110 -4.41 0.28 -16.45
C LYS A 110 -5.15 1.25 -17.37
N TYR A 111 -5.67 2.36 -16.84
CA TYR A 111 -6.37 3.39 -17.62
C TYR A 111 -5.43 4.45 -18.23
N LEU A 112 -4.16 4.48 -17.80
CA LEU A 112 -3.18 5.51 -18.17
C LEU A 112 -2.04 4.99 -19.04
N LYS A 113 -1.74 3.69 -18.97
CA LYS A 113 -0.55 3.06 -19.57
C LYS A 113 -0.45 3.17 -21.10
N ASP A 114 -1.57 3.33 -21.78
CA ASP A 114 -1.59 3.39 -23.25
C ASP A 114 -1.29 4.81 -23.78
N GLU A 115 -1.41 5.84 -22.91
CA GLU A 115 -1.14 7.24 -23.26
C GLU A 115 0.14 7.77 -22.62
N PHE A 116 0.54 7.22 -21.46
CA PHE A 116 1.67 7.71 -20.68
C PHE A 116 2.63 6.59 -20.30
N PHE A 117 3.89 6.96 -20.06
CA PHE A 117 4.80 6.02 -19.42
C PHE A 117 4.40 5.85 -17.95
N CYS A 118 3.94 4.66 -17.59
CA CYS A 118 3.51 4.31 -16.25
C CYS A 118 4.46 3.31 -15.58
N LEU A 119 4.83 3.58 -14.34
CA LEU A 119 5.57 2.68 -13.47
C LEU A 119 4.81 2.53 -12.14
N GLY A 120 4.48 1.30 -11.78
CA GLY A 120 3.98 0.96 -10.45
C GLY A 120 5.11 0.46 -9.54
N ILE A 121 4.99 0.68 -8.24
CA ILE A 121 5.78 -0.02 -7.23
C ILE A 121 4.87 -0.50 -6.11
N ASP A 122 4.92 -1.81 -5.81
CA ASP A 122 4.12 -2.44 -4.76
C ASP A 122 4.90 -3.64 -4.16
N PRO A 123 4.91 -3.84 -2.83
CA PRO A 123 5.64 -4.94 -2.20
C PRO A 123 4.96 -6.29 -2.38
N SER A 124 3.69 -6.33 -2.72
CA SER A 124 2.91 -7.54 -2.76
C SER A 124 3.22 -8.42 -3.98
N ASN A 125 3.54 -9.67 -3.71
CA ASN A 125 3.91 -10.63 -4.74
C ASN A 125 2.75 -10.96 -5.69
N ASN A 126 1.54 -11.11 -5.15
CA ASN A 126 0.35 -11.44 -5.93
C ASN A 126 -0.19 -10.22 -6.68
N MET A 127 -0.22 -9.04 -6.06
CA MET A 127 -0.72 -7.82 -6.70
C MET A 127 0.17 -7.39 -7.86
N THR A 128 1.50 -7.40 -7.69
CA THR A 128 2.43 -7.07 -8.78
C THR A 128 2.35 -8.03 -9.95
N LYS A 129 2.03 -9.32 -9.72
CA LYS A 129 1.77 -10.27 -10.81
C LYS A 129 0.53 -9.89 -11.62
N ILE A 130 -0.56 -9.51 -10.94
CA ILE A 130 -1.80 -9.06 -11.59
C ILE A 130 -1.54 -7.78 -12.38
N SER A 131 -0.90 -6.77 -11.77
CA SER A 131 -0.55 -5.53 -12.44
C SER A 131 0.25 -5.77 -13.72
N ARG A 132 1.26 -6.64 -13.67
CA ARG A 132 2.06 -7.01 -14.84
C ARG A 132 1.26 -7.76 -15.91
N SER A 133 0.25 -8.55 -15.53
CA SER A 133 -0.63 -9.22 -16.51
C SER A 133 -1.49 -8.24 -17.32
N TYR A 134 -1.71 -7.02 -16.79
CA TYR A 134 -2.33 -5.91 -17.53
C TYR A 134 -1.33 -5.12 -18.40
N GLY A 135 -0.10 -5.60 -18.52
CA GLY A 135 0.95 -4.91 -19.28
C GLY A 135 1.56 -3.70 -18.58
N ILE A 136 1.32 -3.53 -17.28
CA ILE A 136 1.85 -2.41 -16.50
C ILE A 136 3.24 -2.77 -16.00
N LYS A 137 4.23 -1.91 -16.27
CA LYS A 137 5.57 -2.06 -15.68
C LYS A 137 5.47 -1.81 -14.17
N THR A 138 5.74 -2.84 -13.36
CA THR A 138 5.58 -2.76 -11.90
C THR A 138 6.80 -3.37 -11.21
N LEU A 139 7.39 -2.61 -10.28
CA LEU A 139 8.46 -3.08 -9.41
C LEU A 139 7.85 -3.75 -8.18
N LYS A 140 8.40 -4.92 -7.81
CA LYS A 140 8.04 -5.59 -6.57
C LYS A 140 9.01 -5.15 -5.48
N ASP A 141 8.71 -4.07 -4.79
CA ASP A 141 9.50 -3.55 -3.67
C ASP A 141 8.69 -2.57 -2.83
N PHE A 142 9.16 -2.30 -1.63
CA PHE A 142 8.69 -1.17 -0.83
C PHE A 142 9.26 0.13 -1.38
N PHE A 143 8.43 1.18 -1.43
CA PHE A 143 8.94 2.50 -1.74
C PHE A 143 9.70 3.09 -0.54
N ASN A 144 11.00 3.31 -0.72
CA ASN A 144 11.91 3.83 0.28
C ASN A 144 13.09 4.55 -0.39
N ALA A 145 14.05 5.06 0.39
CA ALA A 145 15.21 5.78 -0.15
C ALA A 145 16.05 4.95 -1.13
N HIS A 146 16.13 3.61 -0.93
CA HIS A 146 16.86 2.72 -1.84
C HIS A 146 16.12 2.56 -3.16
N SER A 147 14.85 2.17 -3.11
CA SER A 147 14.03 1.96 -4.32
C SER A 147 13.80 3.25 -5.09
N SER A 148 13.64 4.39 -4.42
CA SER A 148 13.51 5.68 -5.10
C SER A 148 14.78 6.06 -5.87
N LYS A 149 15.96 5.79 -5.30
CA LYS A 149 17.24 6.00 -5.98
C LYS A 149 17.41 5.06 -7.18
N PHE A 150 17.03 3.79 -7.03
CA PHE A 150 17.00 2.82 -8.13
C PHE A 150 16.07 3.30 -9.26
N ILE A 151 14.84 3.73 -8.92
CA ILE A 151 13.86 4.23 -9.88
C ILE A 151 14.42 5.43 -10.62
N LYS A 152 14.98 6.41 -9.91
CA LYS A 152 15.58 7.61 -10.53
C LYS A 152 16.72 7.25 -11.49
N ASN A 153 17.59 6.32 -11.11
CA ASN A 153 18.74 5.94 -11.93
C ASN A 153 18.35 5.17 -13.19
N ASN A 154 17.27 4.37 -13.16
CA ASN A 154 16.87 3.52 -14.28
C ASN A 154 15.77 4.12 -15.15
N PHE A 155 14.94 5.01 -14.61
CA PHE A 155 13.77 5.57 -15.30
C PHE A 155 13.78 7.10 -15.35
N GLY A 156 14.71 7.77 -14.66
CA GLY A 156 14.77 9.22 -14.58
C GLY A 156 13.74 9.81 -13.62
N ASN A 157 13.39 11.08 -13.83
CA ASN A 157 12.37 11.78 -13.05
C ASN A 157 10.97 11.44 -13.56
N PHE A 158 9.99 11.57 -12.68
CA PHE A 158 8.57 11.44 -12.98
C PHE A 158 7.90 12.80 -12.80
N ASP A 159 6.83 13.02 -13.58
CA ASP A 159 6.10 14.29 -13.61
C ASP A 159 4.86 14.25 -12.70
N LEU A 160 4.40 13.01 -12.37
CA LEU A 160 3.27 12.75 -11.49
C LEU A 160 3.51 11.48 -10.68
#